data_d1f9281b49d21dd4998ade7ceead80f2
#
_entry.id   d1f9281b49d21dd4998ade7ceead80f2
#
_cell.length_a   1.000
_cell.length_b   1.000
_cell.length_c   1.000
_cell.angle_alpha   90.00
_cell.angle_beta   90.00
_cell.angle_gamma   90.00
#
_symmetry.space_group_name_H-M   'P 1'
#
loop_
_entity.id
_entity.type
_entity.pdbx_description
1 polymer ?
#
loop_
_entity_poly.entity_id
_entity_poly.type
_entity_poly.pdbx_seq_one_letter_code
_entity_poly.pdbx_strand_id
1 'polypeptide(L)'
;MNIRPILVLSCLVTSATFAAEAPKAPAIPSHPIAKKKELLFSDDFKGSTPDKRWHRVVDTFKVEGGMLKGTQTRDKDVPAADGKPEVKAHAAVFGLEVPTKDSVVEAKIKFEGATMIDIEFDDRKFTGSHYGHIARAQIRLDKVVMLDERDGSQNEEIKALQKDPTKKAEVAKMMAGKSATFPAKFEPGKWYTFTVEVAGDEMRASIDGKAVGYLKSAGIGHATKSKIELGVAGKDGYFGDIKVWNAEPAK
;
A
#
# COMPACT_ATOMS: atom_id res chain seq x y z
N MET A 1 49.43 -42.19 46.67
CA MET A 1 48.82 -42.09 45.36
C MET A 1 48.03 -40.80 45.35
N ASN A 2 48.64 -39.70 44.80
CA ASN A 2 48.07 -38.34 44.87
C ASN A 2 47.27 -38.08 43.62
N ILE A 3 45.95 -37.92 43.75
CA ILE A 3 45.03 -37.55 42.68
C ILE A 3 44.91 -36.02 42.68
N ARG A 4 45.37 -35.36 41.59
CA ARG A 4 45.20 -33.92 41.38
C ARG A 4 43.86 -33.67 40.65
N PRO A 5 43.05 -32.73 41.07
CA PRO A 5 41.83 -32.38 40.36
C PRO A 5 42.19 -31.52 39.11
N ILE A 6 41.62 -31.87 37.99
CA ILE A 6 41.64 -31.06 36.73
C ILE A 6 40.51 -30.07 36.80
N LEU A 7 40.88 -28.79 36.83
CA LEU A 7 39.92 -27.67 36.76
C LEU A 7 39.56 -27.44 35.27
N VAL A 8 38.32 -27.78 34.87
CA VAL A 8 37.79 -27.47 33.55
C VAL A 8 37.22 -26.08 33.59
N LEU A 9 37.91 -25.13 32.95
CA LEU A 9 37.45 -23.75 32.77
C LEU A 9 36.48 -23.70 31.61
N SER A 10 35.17 -23.59 31.87
CA SER A 10 34.13 -23.49 30.87
C SER A 10 34.00 -22.01 30.46
N CYS A 11 34.52 -21.64 29.27
CA CYS A 11 34.29 -20.32 28.69
C CYS A 11 32.85 -20.22 28.14
N LEU A 12 31.96 -19.52 28.83
CA LEU A 12 30.68 -19.08 28.29
C LEU A 12 30.93 -17.96 27.29
N VAL A 13 30.81 -18.29 26.00
CA VAL A 13 30.75 -17.28 24.93
C VAL A 13 29.31 -16.76 24.88
N THR A 14 29.07 -15.60 25.45
CA THR A 14 27.81 -14.88 25.29
C THR A 14 27.78 -14.23 23.89
N SER A 15 27.07 -14.86 22.96
CA SER A 15 26.77 -14.27 21.65
C SER A 15 25.75 -13.17 21.85
N ALA A 16 26.20 -11.91 21.84
CA ALA A 16 25.30 -10.75 21.77
C ALA A 16 24.69 -10.71 20.37
N THR A 17 23.45 -11.15 20.22
CA THR A 17 22.63 -10.92 19.05
C THR A 17 22.22 -9.45 19.03
N PHE A 18 22.92 -8.65 18.23
CA PHE A 18 22.44 -7.31 17.88
C PHE A 18 21.20 -7.49 17.00
N ALA A 19 20.03 -7.36 17.59
CA ALA A 19 18.82 -7.14 16.83
C ALA A 19 18.98 -5.79 16.14
N ALA A 20 19.07 -5.77 14.80
CA ALA A 20 19.06 -4.53 14.04
C ALA A 20 17.76 -3.79 14.35
N GLU A 21 17.88 -2.58 14.89
CA GLU A 21 16.74 -1.72 15.18
C GLU A 21 15.99 -1.45 13.86
N ALA A 22 14.67 -1.67 13.86
CA ALA A 22 13.85 -1.43 12.67
C ALA A 22 14.04 0.05 12.25
N PRO A 23 14.20 0.33 10.95
CA PRO A 23 14.43 1.68 10.48
C PRO A 23 13.30 2.60 10.96
N LYS A 24 13.67 3.70 11.61
CA LYS A 24 12.75 4.70 12.16
C LYS A 24 11.96 5.33 10.99
N ALA A 25 10.64 5.37 11.14
CA ALA A 25 9.78 6.01 10.15
C ALA A 25 10.19 7.49 9.97
N PRO A 26 10.14 8.02 8.74
CA PRO A 26 10.46 9.42 8.48
C PRO A 26 9.49 10.38 9.20
N ALA A 27 9.94 11.60 9.49
CA ALA A 27 9.05 12.63 10.03
C ALA A 27 7.98 12.98 8.97
N ILE A 28 6.71 13.05 9.40
CA ILE A 28 5.61 13.43 8.51
C ILE A 28 5.58 14.95 8.38
N PRO A 29 5.57 15.54 7.16
CA PRO A 29 5.38 16.98 6.97
C PRO A 29 4.07 17.45 7.62
N SER A 30 4.13 18.51 8.41
CA SER A 30 2.95 19.09 9.09
C SER A 30 1.94 19.72 8.13
N HIS A 31 2.43 20.20 6.97
CA HIS A 31 1.62 20.82 5.93
C HIS A 31 1.45 19.90 4.73
N PRO A 32 0.40 20.12 3.90
CA PRO A 32 0.25 19.42 2.63
C PRO A 32 1.51 19.56 1.75
N ILE A 33 1.88 18.50 1.04
CA ILE A 33 3.00 18.49 0.09
C ILE A 33 2.54 18.83 -1.34
N ALA A 34 1.23 18.76 -1.59
CA ALA A 34 0.62 19.00 -2.89
C ALA A 34 -0.51 20.04 -2.80
N LYS A 35 -0.54 20.93 -3.78
CA LYS A 35 -1.61 21.91 -3.97
C LYS A 35 -2.56 21.43 -5.06
N LYS A 36 -3.84 21.27 -4.71
CA LYS A 36 -4.91 20.90 -5.65
C LYS A 36 -5.01 21.92 -6.78
N LYS A 37 -5.13 21.45 -8.02
CA LYS A 37 -5.35 22.24 -9.25
C LYS A 37 -6.72 21.86 -9.84
N GLU A 38 -6.74 21.32 -11.01
CA GLU A 38 -7.94 20.89 -11.73
C GLU A 38 -8.54 19.63 -11.11
N LEU A 39 -9.87 19.61 -10.93
CA LEU A 39 -10.60 18.40 -10.56
C LEU A 39 -10.73 17.51 -11.82
N LEU A 40 -10.02 16.39 -11.83
CA LEU A 40 -10.00 15.44 -12.93
C LEU A 40 -11.16 14.44 -12.87
N PHE A 41 -11.58 14.08 -11.65
CA PHE A 41 -12.61 13.07 -11.41
C PHE A 41 -13.34 13.31 -10.09
N SER A 42 -14.65 13.03 -10.08
CA SER A 42 -15.40 12.84 -8.84
C SER A 42 -16.52 11.83 -9.05
N ASP A 43 -16.79 11.00 -8.03
CA ASP A 43 -17.91 10.07 -8.00
C ASP A 43 -18.42 9.96 -6.54
N ASP A 44 -19.69 10.26 -6.35
CA ASP A 44 -20.37 10.18 -5.05
C ASP A 44 -21.20 8.88 -4.91
N PHE A 45 -21.18 8.03 -5.94
CA PHE A 45 -21.88 6.73 -6.03
C PHE A 45 -23.40 6.79 -5.76
N LYS A 46 -24.04 7.95 -5.88
CA LYS A 46 -25.49 8.05 -5.72
C LYS A 46 -26.28 7.40 -6.84
N GLY A 47 -25.63 7.17 -7.98
CA GLY A 47 -26.18 6.36 -9.07
C GLY A 47 -26.19 4.87 -8.74
N SER A 48 -26.92 4.08 -9.52
CA SER A 48 -26.93 2.61 -9.40
C SER A 48 -25.71 1.93 -10.01
N THR A 49 -24.98 2.65 -10.84
CA THR A 49 -23.77 2.19 -11.53
C THR A 49 -22.66 3.23 -11.39
N PRO A 50 -21.42 2.82 -11.18
CA PRO A 50 -20.28 3.74 -11.14
C PRO A 50 -20.02 4.37 -12.52
N ASP A 51 -19.27 5.49 -12.55
CA ASP A 51 -18.80 6.14 -13.78
C ASP A 51 -18.11 5.11 -14.70
N LYS A 52 -18.22 5.30 -16.02
CA LYS A 52 -17.65 4.40 -17.05
C LYS A 52 -16.12 4.28 -17.01
N ARG A 53 -15.42 5.19 -16.33
CA ARG A 53 -13.96 5.13 -16.13
C ARG A 53 -13.56 4.09 -15.07
N TRP A 54 -14.51 3.63 -14.27
CA TRP A 54 -14.26 2.50 -13.38
C TRP A 54 -14.24 1.19 -14.15
N HIS A 55 -13.32 0.32 -13.78
CA HIS A 55 -13.27 -1.05 -14.31
C HIS A 55 -12.97 -2.03 -13.18
N ARG A 56 -13.48 -3.24 -13.32
CA ARG A 56 -13.24 -4.31 -12.37
C ARG A 56 -11.91 -4.97 -12.65
N VAL A 57 -11.03 -4.99 -11.66
CA VAL A 57 -9.78 -5.76 -11.68
C VAL A 57 -10.02 -7.12 -11.04
N VAL A 58 -10.65 -7.13 -9.85
CA VAL A 58 -11.16 -8.33 -9.20
C VAL A 58 -12.64 -8.10 -8.90
N ASP A 59 -13.49 -8.97 -9.41
CA ASP A 59 -14.96 -8.77 -9.44
C ASP A 59 -15.62 -8.93 -8.06
N THR A 60 -15.48 -7.91 -7.23
CA THR A 60 -16.01 -7.91 -5.86
C THR A 60 -16.40 -6.52 -5.36
N PHE A 61 -16.53 -5.55 -6.29
CA PHE A 61 -17.03 -4.23 -5.98
C PHE A 61 -18.44 -4.03 -6.53
N LYS A 62 -19.30 -3.36 -5.75
CA LYS A 62 -20.64 -2.96 -6.17
C LYS A 62 -21.05 -1.64 -5.54
N VAL A 63 -21.94 -0.89 -6.20
CA VAL A 63 -22.61 0.26 -5.58
C VAL A 63 -23.76 -0.27 -4.72
N GLU A 64 -23.79 0.12 -3.47
CA GLU A 64 -24.79 -0.27 -2.48
C GLU A 64 -25.09 0.89 -1.54
N GLY A 65 -26.36 1.32 -1.47
CA GLY A 65 -26.76 2.42 -0.60
C GLY A 65 -26.08 3.76 -0.85
N GLY A 66 -25.73 4.08 -2.12
CA GLY A 66 -25.01 5.29 -2.48
C GLY A 66 -23.55 5.29 -2.07
N MET A 67 -22.94 4.12 -1.96
CA MET A 67 -21.52 3.89 -1.61
C MET A 67 -20.93 2.79 -2.49
N LEU A 68 -19.65 2.83 -2.73
CA LEU A 68 -18.91 1.75 -3.38
C LEU A 68 -18.44 0.76 -2.31
N LYS A 69 -18.95 -0.45 -2.34
CA LYS A 69 -18.59 -1.54 -1.42
C LYS A 69 -17.63 -2.51 -2.09
N GLY A 70 -16.48 -2.74 -1.47
CA GLY A 70 -15.53 -3.79 -1.84
C GLY A 70 -15.56 -4.94 -0.83
N THR A 71 -15.53 -6.19 -1.33
CA THR A 71 -15.49 -7.40 -0.49
C THR A 71 -14.43 -8.34 -1.02
N GLN A 72 -13.46 -8.73 -0.20
CA GLN A 72 -12.51 -9.76 -0.59
C GLN A 72 -13.20 -11.11 -0.65
N THR A 73 -13.18 -11.76 -1.82
CA THR A 73 -13.76 -13.10 -2.04
C THR A 73 -12.70 -14.19 -2.20
N ARG A 74 -11.44 -13.80 -2.41
CA ARG A 74 -10.28 -14.68 -2.55
C ARG A 74 -9.29 -14.43 -1.41
N ASP A 75 -9.64 -14.89 -0.21
CA ASP A 75 -8.84 -14.69 1.01
C ASP A 75 -7.73 -15.74 1.19
N LYS A 76 -7.76 -16.82 0.40
CA LYS A 76 -6.82 -17.93 0.45
C LYS A 76 -6.45 -18.41 -0.95
N ASP A 77 -5.24 -18.96 -1.08
CA ASP A 77 -4.84 -19.69 -2.27
C ASP A 77 -5.70 -20.94 -2.41
N VAL A 78 -6.16 -21.21 -3.63
CA VAL A 78 -6.82 -22.46 -4.00
C VAL A 78 -5.87 -23.21 -4.93
N PRO A 79 -5.30 -24.36 -4.52
CA PRO A 79 -4.40 -25.15 -5.35
C PRO A 79 -5.07 -25.60 -6.66
N ALA A 80 -4.28 -25.79 -7.69
CA ALA A 80 -4.76 -26.40 -8.93
C ALA A 80 -5.36 -27.79 -8.65
N ALA A 81 -6.56 -28.06 -9.12
CA ALA A 81 -7.26 -29.32 -8.98
C ALA A 81 -8.25 -29.54 -10.14
N ASP A 82 -8.51 -30.79 -10.52
CA ASP A 82 -9.51 -31.19 -11.50
C ASP A 82 -9.45 -30.43 -12.83
N GLY A 83 -8.21 -30.18 -13.33
CA GLY A 83 -7.95 -29.44 -14.57
C GLY A 83 -8.16 -27.93 -14.48
N LYS A 84 -8.46 -27.38 -13.28
CA LYS A 84 -8.55 -25.95 -13.03
C LYS A 84 -7.18 -25.41 -12.56
N PRO A 85 -6.76 -24.25 -13.04
CA PRO A 85 -5.51 -23.64 -12.59
C PRO A 85 -5.59 -23.21 -11.12
N GLU A 86 -4.41 -23.03 -10.50
CA GLU A 86 -4.30 -22.42 -9.18
C GLU A 86 -4.92 -21.01 -9.18
N VAL A 87 -5.68 -20.69 -8.13
CA VAL A 87 -6.20 -19.34 -7.89
C VAL A 87 -5.53 -18.76 -6.66
N LYS A 88 -4.73 -17.72 -6.86
CA LYS A 88 -4.06 -17.01 -5.75
C LYS A 88 -5.03 -16.16 -4.94
N ALA A 89 -4.79 -16.09 -3.64
CA ALA A 89 -5.42 -15.09 -2.78
C ALA A 89 -5.20 -13.68 -3.35
N HIS A 90 -6.23 -12.86 -3.29
CA HIS A 90 -6.17 -11.49 -3.80
C HIS A 90 -7.14 -10.58 -3.06
N ALA A 91 -6.75 -9.34 -2.80
CA ALA A 91 -7.67 -8.32 -2.33
C ALA A 91 -8.77 -8.05 -3.39
N ALA A 92 -9.88 -7.50 -2.97
CA ALA A 92 -10.80 -6.87 -3.90
C ALA A 92 -10.12 -5.63 -4.48
N VAL A 93 -10.17 -5.44 -5.81
CA VAL A 93 -9.51 -4.32 -6.50
C VAL A 93 -10.44 -3.73 -7.54
N PHE A 94 -10.57 -2.41 -7.53
CA PHE A 94 -11.39 -1.64 -8.45
C PHE A 94 -10.57 -0.48 -9.00
N GLY A 95 -10.37 -0.42 -10.32
CA GLY A 95 -9.50 0.53 -10.99
C GLY A 95 -10.25 1.72 -11.57
N LEU A 96 -9.68 2.90 -11.48
CA LEU A 96 -10.15 4.14 -12.06
C LEU A 96 -9.14 4.62 -13.11
N GLU A 97 -9.57 4.74 -14.38
CA GLU A 97 -8.76 5.31 -15.46
C GLU A 97 -8.73 6.84 -15.32
N VAL A 98 -7.66 7.36 -14.74
CA VAL A 98 -7.41 8.80 -14.62
C VAL A 98 -5.91 9.06 -14.64
N PRO A 99 -5.35 9.51 -15.77
CA PRO A 99 -3.93 9.78 -15.88
C PRO A 99 -3.51 10.97 -15.00
N THR A 100 -2.49 10.77 -14.19
CA THR A 100 -1.89 11.80 -13.34
C THR A 100 -0.37 11.70 -13.38
N LYS A 101 0.32 12.75 -12.95
CA LYS A 101 1.71 12.74 -12.50
C LYS A 101 1.75 13.01 -11.01
N ASP A 102 1.46 14.26 -10.64
CA ASP A 102 1.25 14.70 -9.27
C ASP A 102 -0.26 14.84 -9.04
N SER A 103 -0.75 14.40 -7.89
CA SER A 103 -2.19 14.34 -7.66
C SER A 103 -2.55 14.41 -6.18
N VAL A 104 -3.79 14.79 -5.92
CA VAL A 104 -4.44 14.61 -4.64
C VAL A 104 -5.65 13.72 -4.85
N VAL A 105 -5.71 12.61 -4.14
CA VAL A 105 -6.87 11.69 -4.10
C VAL A 105 -7.51 11.79 -2.73
N GLU A 106 -8.81 12.02 -2.69
CA GLU A 106 -9.60 12.08 -1.46
C GLU A 106 -10.78 11.14 -1.58
N ALA A 107 -10.99 10.33 -0.56
CA ALA A 107 -12.11 9.41 -0.48
C ALA A 107 -12.63 9.33 0.95
N LYS A 108 -13.94 9.22 1.14
CA LYS A 108 -14.48 8.70 2.38
C LYS A 108 -14.30 7.20 2.42
N ILE A 109 -13.84 6.68 3.56
CA ILE A 109 -13.64 5.25 3.77
C ILE A 109 -14.27 4.77 5.06
N LYS A 110 -14.70 3.50 5.08
CA LYS A 110 -15.22 2.84 6.28
C LYS A 110 -14.88 1.35 6.28
N PHE A 111 -14.44 0.85 7.42
CA PHE A 111 -14.17 -0.57 7.66
C PHE A 111 -15.43 -1.25 8.24
N GLU A 112 -15.94 -2.29 7.58
CA GLU A 112 -17.04 -3.16 8.06
C GLU A 112 -16.60 -4.64 8.06
N GLY A 113 -15.45 -4.87 8.70
CA GLY A 113 -14.77 -6.17 8.68
C GLY A 113 -13.63 -6.27 7.68
N ALA A 114 -13.37 -5.23 6.87
CA ALA A 114 -12.11 -5.08 6.15
C ALA A 114 -10.96 -4.98 7.15
N THR A 115 -9.83 -5.60 6.82
CA THR A 115 -8.58 -5.52 7.60
C THR A 115 -7.59 -4.54 6.96
N MET A 116 -7.85 -4.16 5.70
CA MET A 116 -7.04 -3.23 4.94
C MET A 116 -7.91 -2.54 3.88
N ILE A 117 -7.67 -1.24 3.73
CA ILE A 117 -8.16 -0.40 2.62
C ILE A 117 -6.95 0.34 2.06
N ASP A 118 -6.84 0.47 0.74
CA ASP A 118 -5.75 1.23 0.12
C ASP A 118 -6.18 2.07 -1.07
N ILE A 119 -5.30 3.01 -1.42
CA ILE A 119 -5.28 3.75 -2.67
C ILE A 119 -3.91 3.49 -3.29
N GLU A 120 -3.92 2.95 -4.49
CA GLU A 120 -2.74 2.57 -5.25
C GLU A 120 -2.67 3.35 -6.56
N PHE A 121 -1.46 3.66 -7.00
CA PHE A 121 -1.16 4.37 -8.23
C PHE A 121 -0.36 3.45 -9.16
N ASP A 122 -0.84 3.27 -10.38
CA ASP A 122 -0.23 2.38 -11.36
C ASP A 122 0.02 3.09 -12.71
N ASP A 123 0.98 2.58 -13.46
CA ASP A 123 1.13 2.88 -14.87
C ASP A 123 1.00 1.60 -15.70
N ARG A 124 -0.11 1.46 -16.44
CA ARG A 124 -0.36 0.29 -17.31
C ARG A 124 0.72 0.01 -18.35
N LYS A 125 1.52 1.01 -18.69
CA LYS A 125 2.59 0.89 -19.70
C LYS A 125 3.94 0.53 -19.07
N PHE A 126 4.06 0.65 -17.76
CA PHE A 126 5.30 0.35 -17.06
C PHE A 126 5.41 -1.15 -16.78
N THR A 127 6.51 -1.75 -17.20
CA THR A 127 6.76 -3.21 -17.09
C THR A 127 7.85 -3.56 -16.06
N GLY A 128 8.45 -2.55 -15.41
CA GLY A 128 9.51 -2.77 -14.42
C GLY A 128 8.99 -3.15 -13.03
N SER A 129 7.68 -3.09 -12.83
CA SER A 129 7.01 -3.59 -11.64
C SER A 129 5.81 -4.46 -12.00
N HIS A 130 5.38 -5.30 -11.08
CA HIS A 130 4.24 -6.19 -11.26
C HIS A 130 2.97 -5.40 -11.61
N TYR A 131 2.39 -5.69 -12.75
CA TYR A 131 1.23 -4.98 -13.32
C TYR A 131 1.33 -3.44 -13.38
N GLY A 132 2.57 -2.90 -13.28
CA GLY A 132 2.79 -1.46 -13.35
C GLY A 132 2.54 -0.72 -12.04
N HIS A 133 2.54 -1.41 -10.89
CA HIS A 133 2.40 -0.78 -9.57
C HIS A 133 3.53 0.22 -9.32
N ILE A 134 3.15 1.45 -8.95
CA ILE A 134 4.09 2.56 -8.71
C ILE A 134 4.18 2.90 -7.23
N ALA A 135 3.05 3.21 -6.59
CA ALA A 135 3.01 3.64 -5.19
C ALA A 135 1.68 3.30 -4.55
N ARG A 136 1.67 3.04 -3.23
CA ARG A 136 0.46 2.69 -2.49
C ARG A 136 0.45 3.32 -1.11
N ALA A 137 -0.68 3.90 -0.73
CA ALA A 137 -0.99 4.28 0.64
C ALA A 137 -2.01 3.29 1.21
N GLN A 138 -1.60 2.50 2.18
CA GLN A 138 -2.38 1.40 2.75
C GLN A 138 -2.77 1.72 4.19
N ILE A 139 -4.05 1.59 4.53
CA ILE A 139 -4.58 1.74 5.88
C ILE A 139 -5.00 0.38 6.41
N ARG A 140 -4.52 0.05 7.61
CA ARG A 140 -4.96 -1.08 8.44
C ARG A 140 -5.52 -0.56 9.74
N LEU A 141 -6.25 -1.37 10.48
CA LEU A 141 -6.90 -0.92 11.73
C LEU A 141 -5.92 -0.36 12.78
N ASP A 142 -4.65 -0.77 12.73
CA ASP A 142 -3.60 -0.42 13.70
C ASP A 142 -2.46 0.45 13.13
N LYS A 143 -2.43 0.70 11.81
CA LYS A 143 -1.31 1.40 11.16
C LYS A 143 -1.64 1.92 9.76
N VAL A 144 -0.79 2.85 9.31
CA VAL A 144 -0.69 3.28 7.91
C VAL A 144 0.65 2.83 7.35
N VAL A 145 0.65 2.29 6.14
CA VAL A 145 1.86 1.85 5.42
C VAL A 145 1.95 2.58 4.10
N MET A 146 3.07 3.27 3.88
CA MET A 146 3.39 3.96 2.64
C MET A 146 4.40 3.13 1.86
N LEU A 147 4.16 2.90 0.58
CA LEU A 147 4.95 1.98 -0.25
C LEU A 147 5.38 2.66 -1.55
N ASP A 148 6.67 2.61 -1.85
CA ASP A 148 7.20 2.70 -3.20
C ASP A 148 7.19 1.28 -3.78
N GLU A 149 6.25 0.98 -4.66
CA GLU A 149 6.13 -0.35 -5.24
C GLU A 149 6.95 -0.49 -6.52
N ARG A 150 7.18 0.63 -7.24
CA ARG A 150 8.00 0.62 -8.46
C ARG A 150 9.42 0.13 -8.21
N ASP A 151 10.08 0.70 -7.19
CA ASP A 151 11.47 0.40 -6.83
C ASP A 151 11.55 -0.47 -5.56
N GLY A 152 10.41 -1.00 -5.09
CA GLY A 152 10.27 -1.78 -3.86
C GLY A 152 9.64 -3.15 -4.09
N SER A 153 8.62 -3.48 -3.30
CA SER A 153 8.05 -4.83 -3.19
C SER A 153 7.49 -5.40 -4.50
N GLN A 154 7.09 -4.57 -5.44
CA GLN A 154 6.54 -4.99 -6.73
C GLN A 154 7.54 -4.89 -7.89
N ASN A 155 8.76 -4.40 -7.63
CA ASN A 155 9.83 -4.38 -8.64
C ASN A 155 10.14 -5.80 -9.13
N GLU A 156 10.16 -6.01 -10.45
CA GLU A 156 10.30 -7.35 -11.03
C GLU A 156 11.69 -7.96 -10.77
N GLU A 157 12.75 -7.16 -10.71
CA GLU A 157 14.10 -7.63 -10.37
C GLU A 157 14.15 -8.09 -8.90
N ILE A 158 13.60 -7.29 -7.98
CA ILE A 158 13.52 -7.65 -6.56
C ILE A 158 12.71 -8.94 -6.38
N LYS A 159 11.55 -9.06 -7.04
CA LYS A 159 10.73 -10.28 -7.01
C LYS A 159 11.46 -11.50 -7.56
N ALA A 160 12.28 -11.32 -8.58
CA ALA A 160 13.12 -12.41 -9.10
C ALA A 160 14.19 -12.83 -8.08
N LEU A 161 14.90 -11.87 -7.47
CA LEU A 161 15.91 -12.12 -6.46
C LEU A 161 15.34 -12.76 -5.18
N GLN A 162 14.11 -12.41 -4.78
CA GLN A 162 13.45 -13.00 -3.62
C GLN A 162 13.24 -14.52 -3.71
N LYS A 163 13.25 -15.10 -4.91
CA LYS A 163 13.14 -16.54 -5.13
C LYS A 163 14.42 -17.29 -4.74
N ASP A 164 15.56 -16.60 -4.63
CA ASP A 164 16.83 -17.14 -4.21
C ASP A 164 17.14 -16.77 -2.75
N PRO A 165 17.11 -17.75 -1.82
CA PRO A 165 17.39 -17.49 -0.39
C PRO A 165 18.78 -16.91 -0.12
N THR A 166 19.76 -17.13 -1.02
CA THR A 166 21.11 -16.59 -0.89
C THR A 166 21.19 -15.09 -1.14
N LYS A 167 20.18 -14.52 -1.81
CA LYS A 167 20.05 -13.09 -2.16
C LYS A 167 19.36 -12.24 -1.10
N LYS A 168 19.01 -12.81 0.04
CA LYS A 168 18.26 -12.12 1.09
C LYS A 168 18.88 -10.78 1.52
N ALA A 169 20.19 -10.72 1.68
CA ALA A 169 20.90 -9.50 2.08
C ALA A 169 20.87 -8.41 0.98
N GLU A 170 21.01 -8.83 -0.29
CA GLU A 170 20.91 -7.96 -1.46
C GLU A 170 19.49 -7.37 -1.57
N VAL A 171 18.47 -8.21 -1.50
CA VAL A 171 17.06 -7.79 -1.49
C VAL A 171 16.78 -6.81 -0.36
N ALA A 172 17.24 -7.08 0.86
CA ALA A 172 17.06 -6.20 2.00
C ALA A 172 17.67 -4.81 1.76
N LYS A 173 18.84 -4.73 1.11
CA LYS A 173 19.49 -3.49 0.72
C LYS A 173 18.67 -2.73 -0.33
N MET A 174 18.15 -3.41 -1.35
CA MET A 174 17.30 -2.80 -2.39
C MET A 174 15.99 -2.27 -1.82
N MET A 175 15.40 -2.98 -0.85
CA MET A 175 14.15 -2.61 -0.18
C MET A 175 14.31 -1.48 0.85
N ALA A 176 15.54 -1.12 1.21
CA ALA A 176 15.77 -0.09 2.22
C ALA A 176 15.18 1.27 1.79
N GLY A 177 14.35 1.87 2.65
CA GLY A 177 13.70 3.16 2.38
C GLY A 177 12.56 3.10 1.36
N LYS A 178 12.14 1.91 0.89
CA LYS A 178 11.03 1.74 -0.06
C LYS A 178 9.66 1.63 0.60
N SER A 179 9.62 1.65 1.92
CA SER A 179 8.39 1.65 2.70
C SER A 179 8.56 2.38 4.03
N ALA A 180 7.45 2.88 4.56
CA ALA A 180 7.39 3.46 5.90
C ALA A 180 6.07 3.05 6.57
N THR A 181 6.14 2.72 7.87
CA THR A 181 4.98 2.31 8.66
C THR A 181 4.80 3.26 9.84
N PHE A 182 3.56 3.71 10.02
CA PHE A 182 3.17 4.64 11.07
C PHE A 182 2.07 4.03 11.92
N PRO A 183 2.18 4.03 13.25
CA PRO A 183 1.11 3.58 14.12
C PRO A 183 -0.10 4.51 13.97
N ALA A 184 -1.28 3.93 13.89
CA ALA A 184 -2.56 4.62 13.81
C ALA A 184 -3.63 3.74 14.44
N LYS A 185 -4.83 4.28 14.66
CA LYS A 185 -5.95 3.49 15.17
C LYS A 185 -7.22 3.90 14.45
N PHE A 186 -7.88 2.93 13.84
CA PHE A 186 -9.14 3.10 13.14
C PHE A 186 -10.22 2.22 13.76
N GLU A 187 -11.43 2.77 13.86
CA GLU A 187 -12.59 2.11 14.45
C GLU A 187 -13.47 1.54 13.33
N PRO A 188 -13.80 0.23 13.35
CA PRO A 188 -14.81 -0.33 12.46
C PRO A 188 -16.14 0.43 12.57
N GLY A 189 -16.86 0.55 11.45
CA GLY A 189 -18.15 1.24 11.38
C GLY A 189 -18.08 2.77 11.28
N LYS A 190 -16.91 3.36 11.53
CA LYS A 190 -16.72 4.82 11.48
C LYS A 190 -16.24 5.25 10.09
N TRP A 191 -16.78 6.37 9.63
CA TRP A 191 -16.33 7.03 8.41
C TRP A 191 -15.13 7.93 8.69
N TYR A 192 -14.18 7.92 7.76
CA TYR A 192 -12.98 8.74 7.75
C TYR A 192 -12.82 9.39 6.37
N THR A 193 -12.28 10.59 6.31
CA THR A 193 -11.80 11.19 5.06
C THR A 193 -10.32 10.83 4.88
N PHE A 194 -10.03 9.99 3.91
CA PHE A 194 -8.69 9.58 3.55
C PHE A 194 -8.20 10.41 2.38
N THR A 195 -7.08 11.11 2.56
CA THR A 195 -6.44 11.91 1.51
C THR A 195 -5.04 11.40 1.28
N VAL A 196 -4.69 11.15 0.01
CA VAL A 196 -3.35 10.82 -0.45
C VAL A 196 -2.86 11.90 -1.39
N GLU A 197 -1.73 12.50 -1.06
CA GLU A 197 -1.04 13.52 -1.84
C GLU A 197 0.21 12.91 -2.46
N VAL A 198 0.41 13.10 -3.76
CA VAL A 198 1.63 12.75 -4.48
C VAL A 198 2.18 14.00 -5.15
N ALA A 199 3.43 14.34 -4.86
CA ALA A 199 4.14 15.48 -5.44
C ALA A 199 5.62 15.14 -5.65
N GLY A 200 6.05 15.08 -6.91
CA GLY A 200 7.38 14.62 -7.26
C GLY A 200 7.65 13.20 -6.73
N ASP A 201 8.69 13.03 -5.96
CA ASP A 201 9.10 11.77 -5.34
C ASP A 201 8.56 11.56 -3.92
N GLU A 202 7.54 12.32 -3.53
CA GLU A 202 6.95 12.32 -2.19
C GLU A 202 5.48 11.89 -2.22
N MET A 203 5.08 11.10 -1.22
CA MET A 203 3.69 10.72 -0.97
C MET A 203 3.36 10.94 0.50
N ARG A 204 2.23 11.61 0.77
CA ARG A 204 1.74 11.91 2.13
C ARG A 204 0.29 11.46 2.26
N ALA A 205 -0.04 10.87 3.40
CA ALA A 205 -1.40 10.46 3.73
C ALA A 205 -1.93 11.26 4.92
N SER A 206 -3.22 11.60 4.88
CA SER A 206 -3.93 12.18 6.01
C SER A 206 -5.30 11.54 6.21
N ILE A 207 -5.76 11.53 7.47
CA ILE A 207 -7.09 11.09 7.89
C ILE A 207 -7.77 12.24 8.61
N ASP A 208 -8.94 12.64 8.11
CA ASP A 208 -9.72 13.78 8.65
C ASP A 208 -8.85 15.05 8.79
N GLY A 209 -7.96 15.27 7.80
CA GLY A 209 -7.00 16.37 7.74
C GLY A 209 -5.74 16.20 8.59
N LYS A 210 -5.67 15.20 9.48
CA LYS A 210 -4.47 14.90 10.28
C LYS A 210 -3.50 14.03 9.49
N ALA A 211 -2.25 14.46 9.37
CA ALA A 211 -1.19 13.70 8.73
C ALA A 211 -0.91 12.39 9.49
N VAL A 212 -0.89 11.26 8.76
CA VAL A 212 -0.74 9.90 9.34
C VAL A 212 0.31 9.05 8.64
N GLY A 213 0.85 9.49 7.50
CA GLY A 213 1.87 8.76 6.77
C GLY A 213 2.63 9.62 5.78
N TYR A 214 3.89 9.25 5.51
CA TYR A 214 4.75 9.93 4.56
C TYR A 214 5.84 8.98 4.05
N LEU A 215 6.17 9.12 2.78
CA LEU A 215 7.32 8.45 2.18
C LEU A 215 7.90 9.35 1.09
N LYS A 216 9.23 9.48 1.08
CA LYS A 216 10.00 10.04 -0.03
C LYS A 216 10.84 8.92 -0.64
N SER A 217 10.60 8.64 -1.92
CA SER A 217 11.32 7.61 -2.66
C SER A 217 11.22 7.82 -4.17
N ALA A 218 12.31 7.59 -4.88
CA ALA A 218 12.41 7.88 -6.31
C ALA A 218 11.33 7.18 -7.16
N GLY A 219 10.85 6.00 -6.76
CA GLY A 219 9.81 5.27 -7.46
C GLY A 219 8.48 6.02 -7.52
N ILE A 220 8.13 6.74 -6.46
CA ILE A 220 6.91 7.56 -6.36
C ILE A 220 6.91 8.64 -7.45
N GLY A 221 8.10 9.18 -7.79
CA GLY A 221 8.29 10.20 -8.82
C GLY A 221 8.10 9.73 -10.26
N HIS A 222 7.57 8.52 -10.49
CA HIS A 222 7.28 8.02 -11.83
C HIS A 222 6.44 9.03 -12.64
N ALA A 223 6.84 9.27 -13.89
CA ALA A 223 6.33 10.38 -14.69
C ALA A 223 4.82 10.28 -14.99
N THR A 224 4.30 9.06 -15.07
CA THR A 224 2.89 8.80 -15.40
C THR A 224 2.29 7.81 -14.42
N LYS A 225 1.13 8.14 -13.88
CA LYS A 225 0.26 7.21 -13.17
C LYS A 225 -1.05 7.17 -13.95
N SER A 226 -1.23 6.14 -14.78
CA SER A 226 -2.34 6.09 -15.76
C SER A 226 -3.67 5.68 -15.12
N LYS A 227 -3.63 5.07 -13.92
CA LYS A 227 -4.82 4.68 -13.16
C LYS A 227 -4.58 4.76 -11.66
N ILE A 228 -5.69 4.81 -10.94
CA ILE A 228 -5.75 4.68 -9.49
C ILE A 228 -6.54 3.42 -9.16
N GLU A 229 -6.08 2.61 -8.22
CA GLU A 229 -6.80 1.44 -7.74
C GLU A 229 -7.23 1.61 -6.29
N LEU A 230 -8.43 1.10 -5.98
CA LEU A 230 -8.97 0.97 -4.64
C LEU A 230 -8.90 -0.48 -4.23
N GLY A 231 -8.24 -0.77 -3.13
CA GLY A 231 -8.09 -2.12 -2.61
C GLY A 231 -8.85 -2.33 -1.30
N VAL A 232 -9.41 -3.54 -1.12
CA VAL A 232 -10.02 -3.99 0.13
C VAL A 232 -9.58 -5.42 0.41
N ALA A 233 -9.00 -5.67 1.59
CA ALA A 233 -8.74 -7.00 2.10
C ALA A 233 -9.56 -7.28 3.36
N GLY A 234 -9.86 -8.55 3.61
CA GLY A 234 -10.78 -8.99 4.65
C GLY A 234 -12.21 -9.03 4.13
N LYS A 235 -13.18 -8.61 4.95
CA LYS A 235 -14.59 -8.55 4.54
C LYS A 235 -14.90 -7.23 3.84
N ASP A 236 -15.95 -6.55 4.29
CA ASP A 236 -16.48 -5.38 3.62
C ASP A 236 -15.71 -4.10 3.99
N GLY A 237 -15.29 -3.36 2.97
CA GLY A 237 -14.80 -2.00 3.05
C GLY A 237 -15.61 -1.09 2.13
N TYR A 238 -15.82 0.14 2.52
CA TYR A 238 -16.64 1.09 1.78
C TYR A 238 -15.85 2.33 1.38
N PHE A 239 -16.17 2.85 0.20
CA PHE A 239 -15.72 4.14 -0.28
C PHE A 239 -16.91 5.03 -0.64
N GLY A 240 -16.73 6.33 -0.47
CA GLY A 240 -17.67 7.35 -0.90
C GLY A 240 -16.96 8.65 -1.23
N ASP A 241 -17.65 9.56 -1.93
CA ASP A 241 -17.14 10.91 -2.28
C ASP A 241 -15.69 10.89 -2.81
N ILE A 242 -15.39 10.02 -3.77
CA ILE A 242 -14.03 9.96 -4.36
C ILE A 242 -13.81 11.16 -5.25
N LYS A 243 -12.69 11.85 -5.04
CA LYS A 243 -12.24 12.98 -5.86
C LYS A 243 -10.76 12.85 -6.17
N VAL A 244 -10.41 13.16 -7.41
CA VAL A 244 -9.03 13.18 -7.89
C VAL A 244 -8.75 14.53 -8.51
N TRP A 245 -7.73 15.21 -8.02
CA TRP A 245 -7.23 16.46 -8.57
C TRP A 245 -5.85 16.26 -9.18
N ASN A 246 -5.61 16.93 -10.29
CA ASN A 246 -4.26 17.27 -10.69
C ASN A 246 -3.62 18.16 -9.61
N ALA A 247 -2.33 18.08 -9.42
CA ALA A 247 -1.64 18.82 -8.37
C ALA A 247 -0.30 19.40 -8.83
N GLU A 248 0.20 20.32 -8.03
CA GLU A 248 1.58 20.81 -8.10
C GLU A 248 2.20 20.73 -6.70
N PRO A 249 3.53 20.59 -6.55
CA PRO A 249 4.19 20.64 -5.26
C PRO A 249 3.78 21.90 -4.48
N ALA A 250 3.42 21.74 -3.20
CA ALA A 250 3.21 22.86 -2.31
C ALA A 250 4.59 23.47 -1.98
N LYS A 251 4.72 24.78 -2.17
CA LYS A 251 5.97 25.51 -1.85
C LYS A 251 6.11 25.71 -0.36
#